data_5d0b7f2ae144396069343070c4d792c8
#
_entry.id   5d0b7f2ae144396069343070c4d792c8
#
_cell.length_a   1.000
_cell.length_b   1.000
_cell.length_c   1.000
_cell.angle_alpha   90.00
_cell.angle_beta   90.00
_cell.angle_gamma   90.00
#
_symmetry.space_group_name_H-M   'P 1'
#
loop_
_entity.id
_entity.type
_entity.pdbx_description
1 polymer ?
#
loop_
_entity_poly.entity_id
_entity_poly.type
_entity_poly.pdbx_seq_one_letter_code
_entity_poly.pdbx_strand_id
1 'polypeptide(L)'
;MTFRPLARVLLPVLLPLVLAGCWSGGENDARAEAYVDALAGAFGVAPEPSRIPTVEPLPRPRERRLELPELDMGLVDFLSLYGCELQVVIGERTSVLGRVAHPGTRMEYHLRFLAAVEACLPKVDSESRTKSLKKAYDARAESLPLALWNGVWGSDEMARLVSRSGGRVPEAVPEQALDRLIESLSGTASMLASVEPGRVPEGLAAMTEHYRQWRREPRFGQLLRSAEALQARLGDSAGILDRALASAQGCPTDAGAVALYRKHYLDGLVPRIRQVQGYGRRMARALEALVEATGASPPDAMMPFINRNLRIRRSDSVWQDLDQAVARHAAAWNRLLERCD
;
A
#
# COMPACT_ATOMS: atom_id res chain seq x y z
N MET A 1 49.55 -52.93 -43.86
CA MET A 1 48.20 -52.77 -43.29
C MET A 1 48.19 -51.56 -42.38
N THR A 2 47.79 -50.42 -42.90
CA THR A 2 47.85 -49.13 -42.21
C THR A 2 46.45 -48.62 -42.01
N PHE A 3 45.97 -48.61 -40.74
CA PHE A 3 44.69 -48.02 -40.33
C PHE A 3 44.85 -46.55 -40.16
N ARG A 4 44.09 -45.76 -40.93
CA ARG A 4 43.89 -44.30 -40.71
C ARG A 4 42.71 -44.13 -39.78
N PRO A 5 42.81 -43.27 -38.71
CA PRO A 5 41.66 -42.85 -37.95
C PRO A 5 41.00 -41.64 -38.62
N LEU A 6 39.68 -41.75 -38.84
CA LEU A 6 38.80 -40.63 -39.22
C LEU A 6 38.63 -39.62 -38.06
N ALA A 7 39.15 -38.44 -38.26
CA ALA A 7 38.89 -37.30 -37.38
C ALA A 7 37.43 -36.83 -37.54
N ARG A 8 36.58 -37.04 -36.52
CA ARG A 8 35.24 -36.46 -36.40
C ARG A 8 35.41 -35.00 -35.95
N VAL A 9 35.18 -34.08 -36.86
CA VAL A 9 35.03 -32.65 -36.55
C VAL A 9 33.67 -32.45 -35.86
N LEU A 10 33.69 -32.26 -34.55
CA LEU A 10 32.55 -31.80 -33.77
C LEU A 10 32.42 -30.29 -33.96
N LEU A 11 31.45 -29.87 -34.76
CA LEU A 11 31.01 -28.49 -34.92
C LEU A 11 30.21 -28.11 -33.67
N PRO A 12 30.61 -27.12 -32.84
CA PRO A 12 29.78 -26.65 -31.77
C PRO A 12 28.67 -25.79 -32.37
N VAL A 13 27.45 -26.28 -32.33
CA VAL A 13 26.23 -25.48 -32.56
C VAL A 13 26.12 -24.54 -31.40
N LEU A 14 26.56 -23.29 -31.56
CA LEU A 14 26.28 -22.16 -30.70
C LEU A 14 24.78 -21.81 -30.84
N LEU A 15 24.00 -22.39 -29.94
CA LEU A 15 22.60 -22.00 -29.72
C LEU A 15 22.60 -20.63 -29.09
N PRO A 16 22.11 -19.54 -29.74
CA PRO A 16 21.94 -18.26 -29.08
C PRO A 16 20.82 -18.47 -28.04
N LEU A 17 21.19 -18.49 -26.74
CA LEU A 17 20.25 -18.28 -25.67
C LEU A 17 19.69 -16.85 -25.82
N VAL A 18 18.55 -16.76 -26.46
CA VAL A 18 17.71 -15.55 -26.37
C VAL A 18 17.30 -15.44 -24.91
N LEU A 19 18.02 -14.61 -24.17
CA LEU A 19 17.59 -14.08 -22.89
C LEU A 19 16.35 -13.23 -23.16
N ALA A 20 15.20 -13.87 -23.29
CA ALA A 20 13.90 -13.23 -23.11
C ALA A 20 13.83 -12.86 -21.64
N GLY A 21 14.52 -11.74 -21.32
CA GLY A 21 14.38 -11.09 -20.03
C GLY A 21 12.89 -10.85 -19.81
N CYS A 22 12.38 -11.34 -18.70
CA CYS A 22 11.02 -11.07 -18.21
C CYS A 22 10.83 -9.55 -18.08
N TRP A 23 10.41 -8.92 -19.15
CA TRP A 23 9.96 -7.54 -19.17
C TRP A 23 8.48 -7.51 -18.79
N SER A 24 8.18 -7.99 -17.59
CA SER A 24 6.81 -7.98 -17.04
C SER A 24 6.37 -6.61 -16.50
N GLY A 25 7.12 -5.56 -16.79
CA GLY A 25 6.80 -4.19 -16.37
C GLY A 25 6.06 -3.34 -17.40
N GLY A 26 5.90 -3.82 -18.64
CA GLY A 26 5.48 -2.98 -19.77
C GLY A 26 3.99 -2.93 -20.09
N GLU A 27 3.23 -3.96 -19.80
CA GLU A 27 1.84 -4.04 -20.28
C GLU A 27 0.86 -3.03 -19.64
N ASN A 28 1.10 -2.63 -18.41
CA ASN A 28 0.12 -1.82 -17.67
C ASN A 28 0.18 -0.31 -17.95
N ASP A 29 1.17 0.16 -18.72
CA ASP A 29 1.26 1.56 -19.16
C ASP A 29 1.11 1.73 -20.67
N ALA A 30 1.01 0.64 -21.40
CA ALA A 30 0.98 0.64 -22.86
C ALA A 30 -0.06 1.63 -23.44
N ARG A 31 -1.20 1.81 -22.75
CA ARG A 31 -2.24 2.76 -23.19
C ARG A 31 -1.83 4.21 -23.02
N ALA A 32 -1.20 4.56 -21.90
CA ALA A 32 -0.78 5.94 -21.66
C ALA A 32 0.42 6.30 -22.56
N GLU A 33 1.35 5.37 -22.77
CA GLU A 33 2.46 5.51 -23.69
C GLU A 33 1.97 5.58 -25.14
N ALA A 34 1.10 4.66 -25.55
CA ALA A 34 0.49 4.67 -26.87
C ALA A 34 -0.30 5.97 -27.17
N TYR A 35 -0.90 6.56 -26.14
CA TYR A 35 -1.57 7.85 -26.27
C TYR A 35 -0.55 8.98 -26.51
N VAL A 36 0.55 9.03 -25.77
CA VAL A 36 1.64 10.00 -26.00
C VAL A 36 2.20 9.87 -27.41
N ASP A 37 2.48 8.63 -27.86
CA ASP A 37 3.01 8.34 -29.20
C ASP A 37 2.02 8.72 -30.30
N ALA A 38 0.73 8.44 -30.11
CA ALA A 38 -0.32 8.81 -31.06
C ALA A 38 -0.44 10.33 -31.20
N LEU A 39 -0.35 11.09 -30.09
CA LEU A 39 -0.30 12.56 -30.13
C LEU A 39 0.96 13.06 -30.85
N ALA A 40 2.13 12.53 -30.50
CA ALA A 40 3.40 12.90 -31.11
C ALA A 40 3.36 12.71 -32.62
N GLY A 41 2.85 11.55 -33.09
CA GLY A 41 2.68 11.26 -34.54
C GLY A 41 1.67 12.16 -35.22
N ALA A 42 0.51 12.40 -34.59
CA ALA A 42 -0.56 13.21 -35.20
C ALA A 42 -0.19 14.69 -35.38
N PHE A 43 0.59 15.22 -34.41
CA PHE A 43 0.97 16.63 -34.41
C PHE A 43 2.40 16.89 -34.93
N GLY A 44 3.15 15.84 -35.34
CA GLY A 44 4.52 15.96 -35.79
C GLY A 44 5.47 16.53 -34.74
N VAL A 45 5.17 16.34 -33.46
CA VAL A 45 5.93 16.85 -32.31
C VAL A 45 6.66 15.69 -31.66
N ALA A 46 7.98 15.78 -31.52
CA ALA A 46 8.76 14.74 -30.86
C ALA A 46 8.31 14.56 -29.39
N PRO A 47 8.09 13.33 -28.92
CA PRO A 47 7.76 13.09 -27.51
C PRO A 47 8.98 13.37 -26.64
N GLU A 48 8.77 14.01 -25.50
CA GLU A 48 9.78 14.26 -24.46
C GLU A 48 9.32 13.58 -23.18
N PRO A 49 9.55 12.25 -23.02
CA PRO A 49 9.01 11.52 -21.90
C PRO A 49 9.67 11.97 -20.59
N SER A 50 8.86 12.50 -19.69
CA SER A 50 9.29 12.88 -18.35
C SER A 50 9.59 11.65 -17.49
N ARG A 51 10.49 11.84 -16.51
CA ARG A 51 10.73 10.81 -15.51
C ARG A 51 9.51 10.63 -14.63
N ILE A 52 9.05 9.38 -14.48
CA ILE A 52 7.95 9.06 -13.57
C ILE A 52 8.42 9.31 -12.13
N PRO A 53 7.69 10.10 -11.33
CA PRO A 53 8.00 10.33 -9.93
C PRO A 53 8.11 9.02 -9.14
N THR A 54 8.88 9.05 -8.07
CA THR A 54 9.03 7.89 -7.20
C THR A 54 8.01 7.97 -6.07
N VAL A 55 7.17 6.94 -5.94
CA VAL A 55 6.24 6.79 -4.80
C VAL A 55 6.99 6.89 -3.48
N GLU A 56 6.49 7.67 -2.54
CA GLU A 56 7.04 7.75 -1.18
C GLU A 56 6.96 6.38 -0.49
N PRO A 57 8.08 5.80 -0.06
CA PRO A 57 8.09 4.44 0.48
C PRO A 57 7.57 4.38 1.91
N LEU A 58 7.03 3.20 2.28
CA LEU A 58 6.85 2.88 3.69
C LEU A 58 8.24 2.73 4.36
N PRO A 59 8.47 3.34 5.54
CA PRO A 59 9.72 3.20 6.28
C PRO A 59 10.05 1.76 6.66
N ARG A 60 11.30 1.50 6.99
CA ARG A 60 11.76 0.18 7.43
C ARG A 60 11.05 -0.25 8.71
N PRO A 61 10.93 -1.56 9.01
CA PRO A 61 10.22 -2.06 10.20
C PRO A 61 10.63 -1.40 11.51
N ARG A 62 11.94 -1.17 11.71
CA ARG A 62 12.47 -0.51 12.92
C ARG A 62 12.12 0.98 13.04
N GLU A 63 11.84 1.64 11.92
CA GLU A 63 11.54 3.07 11.86
C GLU A 63 10.03 3.36 12.00
N ARG A 64 9.19 2.34 11.77
CA ARG A 64 7.73 2.44 11.86
C ARG A 64 7.12 1.76 13.09
N ARG A 65 7.91 1.00 13.87
CA ARG A 65 7.45 0.39 15.13
C ARG A 65 7.67 1.33 16.28
N LEU A 66 6.70 1.37 17.19
CA LEU A 66 6.76 2.11 18.43
C LEU A 66 7.26 1.17 19.55
N GLU A 67 8.11 1.70 20.42
CA GLU A 67 8.60 0.93 21.57
C GLU A 67 7.48 0.74 22.60
N LEU A 68 7.29 -0.50 23.03
CA LEU A 68 6.36 -0.84 24.08
C LEU A 68 7.13 -0.95 25.40
N PRO A 69 6.61 -0.38 26.52
CA PRO A 69 7.22 -0.54 27.81
C PRO A 69 7.27 -2.02 28.19
N GLU A 70 8.42 -2.45 28.72
CA GLU A 70 8.57 -3.80 29.26
C GLU A 70 7.71 -3.95 30.53
N LEU A 71 7.04 -5.10 30.65
CA LEU A 71 6.37 -5.48 31.90
C LEU A 71 7.35 -6.29 32.73
N ASP A 72 7.81 -5.70 33.82
CA ASP A 72 8.56 -6.39 34.84
C ASP A 72 7.59 -7.01 35.87
N MET A 73 7.16 -8.24 35.59
CA MET A 73 6.42 -9.06 36.57
C MET A 73 7.35 -10.13 37.13
N GLY A 74 7.56 -10.10 38.45
CA GLY A 74 8.37 -11.09 39.14
C GLY A 74 7.81 -12.51 38.98
N LEU A 75 8.69 -13.51 39.00
CA LEU A 75 8.31 -14.93 38.92
C LEU A 75 7.32 -15.34 40.04
N VAL A 76 7.44 -14.76 41.22
CA VAL A 76 6.55 -15.02 42.36
C VAL A 76 5.15 -14.50 42.08
N ASP A 77 5.02 -13.30 41.45
CA ASP A 77 3.73 -12.75 41.07
C ASP A 77 3.06 -13.61 40.00
N PHE A 78 3.84 -14.10 39.01
CA PHE A 78 3.35 -15.02 37.98
C PHE A 78 2.80 -16.33 38.55
N LEU A 79 3.56 -16.98 39.49
CA LEU A 79 3.14 -18.24 40.10
C LEU A 79 1.90 -18.09 40.99
N SER A 80 1.65 -16.90 41.51
CA SER A 80 0.48 -16.61 42.34
C SER A 80 -0.83 -16.45 41.58
N LEU A 81 -0.80 -16.43 40.22
CA LEU A 81 -1.96 -16.31 39.34
C LEU A 81 -2.63 -17.65 39.00
N TYR A 82 -2.34 -18.68 39.78
CA TYR A 82 -2.91 -20.02 39.58
C TYR A 82 -4.45 -19.96 39.54
N GLY A 83 -5.02 -20.55 38.49
CA GLY A 83 -6.49 -20.53 38.28
C GLY A 83 -7.05 -19.30 37.55
N CYS A 84 -6.19 -18.34 37.21
CA CYS A 84 -6.56 -17.21 36.33
C CYS A 84 -6.09 -17.45 34.89
N GLU A 85 -6.89 -17.07 33.90
CA GLU A 85 -6.47 -17.09 32.48
C GLU A 85 -5.24 -16.22 32.21
N LEU A 86 -5.01 -15.21 33.03
CA LEU A 86 -3.85 -14.34 32.97
C LEU A 86 -2.53 -15.12 32.98
N GLN A 87 -2.45 -16.22 33.77
CA GLN A 87 -1.28 -17.11 33.81
C GLN A 87 -1.01 -17.73 32.43
N VAL A 88 -2.07 -18.14 31.71
CA VAL A 88 -1.95 -18.72 30.37
C VAL A 88 -1.44 -17.67 29.39
N VAL A 89 -2.05 -16.49 29.38
CA VAL A 89 -1.67 -15.38 28.47
C VAL A 89 -0.22 -14.95 28.68
N ILE A 90 0.25 -14.84 29.94
CA ILE A 90 1.63 -14.50 30.25
C ILE A 90 2.57 -15.64 29.80
N GLY A 91 2.20 -16.90 30.06
CA GLY A 91 2.97 -18.07 29.65
C GLY A 91 3.14 -18.12 28.10
N GLU A 92 2.05 -17.94 27.36
CA GLU A 92 2.09 -17.86 25.89
C GLU A 92 3.02 -16.75 25.41
N ARG A 93 2.88 -15.54 25.95
CA ARG A 93 3.67 -14.37 25.55
C ARG A 93 5.17 -14.50 25.88
N THR A 94 5.52 -15.12 27.00
CA THR A 94 6.90 -15.28 27.46
C THR A 94 7.59 -16.52 26.88
N SER A 95 6.83 -17.43 26.28
CA SER A 95 7.37 -18.61 25.58
C SER A 95 8.33 -18.22 24.45
N VAL A 96 9.12 -19.18 23.99
CA VAL A 96 10.02 -18.97 22.82
C VAL A 96 9.23 -18.50 21.58
N LEU A 97 8.07 -19.10 21.32
CA LEU A 97 7.19 -18.71 20.21
C LEU A 97 6.56 -17.33 20.42
N GLY A 98 6.14 -17.00 21.63
CA GLY A 98 5.58 -15.70 21.97
C GLY A 98 6.56 -14.53 21.78
N ARG A 99 7.85 -14.79 22.03
CA ARG A 99 8.91 -13.78 21.83
C ARG A 99 9.15 -13.44 20.36
N VAL A 100 8.96 -14.38 19.45
CA VAL A 100 9.08 -14.20 17.99
C VAL A 100 7.73 -14.07 17.29
N ALA A 101 6.65 -13.94 18.06
CA ALA A 101 5.30 -13.89 17.52
C ALA A 101 5.10 -12.73 16.52
N HIS A 102 4.23 -12.95 15.56
CA HIS A 102 3.77 -11.96 14.58
C HIS A 102 3.24 -10.69 15.29
N PRO A 103 3.43 -9.48 14.73
CA PRO A 103 2.95 -8.24 15.35
C PRO A 103 1.46 -8.27 15.74
N GLY A 104 0.60 -8.85 14.89
CA GLY A 104 -0.82 -9.04 15.20
C GLY A 104 -1.07 -9.94 16.40
N THR A 105 -0.32 -11.04 16.53
CA THR A 105 -0.40 -11.93 17.69
C THR A 105 0.07 -11.23 18.97
N ARG A 106 1.08 -10.36 18.87
CA ARG A 106 1.51 -9.54 20.01
C ARG A 106 0.45 -8.53 20.43
N MET A 107 -0.25 -7.93 19.48
CA MET A 107 -1.40 -7.08 19.74
C MET A 107 -2.53 -7.87 20.42
N GLU A 108 -2.84 -9.07 19.95
CA GLU A 108 -3.81 -9.97 20.58
C GLU A 108 -3.43 -10.31 22.02
N TYR A 109 -2.17 -10.67 22.28
CA TYR A 109 -1.70 -10.90 23.66
C TYR A 109 -1.87 -9.66 24.55
N HIS A 110 -1.68 -8.46 24.01
CA HIS A 110 -1.86 -7.22 24.75
C HIS A 110 -3.33 -7.04 25.16
N LEU A 111 -4.26 -7.25 24.23
CA LEU A 111 -5.70 -7.16 24.48
C LEU A 111 -6.19 -8.24 25.46
N ARG A 112 -5.79 -9.50 25.26
CA ARG A 112 -6.11 -10.62 26.15
C ARG A 112 -5.53 -10.43 27.54
N PHE A 113 -4.35 -9.83 27.66
CA PHE A 113 -3.75 -9.52 28.96
C PHE A 113 -4.66 -8.58 29.77
N LEU A 114 -5.09 -7.47 29.17
CA LEU A 114 -5.97 -6.51 29.83
C LEU A 114 -7.29 -7.17 30.29
N ALA A 115 -7.95 -7.92 29.40
CA ALA A 115 -9.17 -8.63 29.74
C ALA A 115 -8.97 -9.69 30.85
N ALA A 116 -7.87 -10.42 30.78
CA ALA A 116 -7.56 -11.45 31.79
C ALA A 116 -7.22 -10.84 33.16
N VAL A 117 -6.60 -9.65 33.21
CA VAL A 117 -6.36 -8.95 34.49
C VAL A 117 -7.68 -8.56 35.14
N GLU A 118 -8.61 -7.95 34.38
CA GLU A 118 -9.93 -7.58 34.93
C GLU A 118 -10.69 -8.78 35.47
N ALA A 119 -10.70 -9.91 34.73
CA ALA A 119 -11.36 -11.14 35.15
C ALA A 119 -10.67 -11.81 36.36
N CYS A 120 -9.37 -11.54 36.56
CA CYS A 120 -8.58 -12.13 37.67
C CYS A 120 -8.66 -11.30 38.94
N LEU A 121 -8.70 -9.98 38.88
CA LEU A 121 -8.69 -9.07 40.04
C LEU A 121 -9.65 -9.46 41.15
N PRO A 122 -10.93 -9.85 40.90
CA PRO A 122 -11.86 -10.26 41.96
C PRO A 122 -11.50 -11.56 42.67
N LYS A 123 -10.57 -12.35 42.10
CA LYS A 123 -10.15 -13.67 42.64
C LYS A 123 -8.85 -13.61 43.42
N VAL A 124 -8.26 -12.42 43.59
CA VAL A 124 -6.97 -12.22 44.26
C VAL A 124 -7.21 -11.75 45.67
N ASP A 125 -6.91 -12.59 46.67
CA ASP A 125 -7.15 -12.30 48.07
C ASP A 125 -6.06 -11.40 48.73
N SER A 126 -4.94 -11.15 48.04
CA SER A 126 -3.80 -10.35 48.56
C SER A 126 -3.84 -8.92 48.06
N GLU A 127 -3.90 -7.95 48.95
CA GLU A 127 -3.87 -6.53 48.64
C GLU A 127 -2.61 -6.12 47.88
N SER A 128 -1.44 -6.65 48.26
CA SER A 128 -0.17 -6.38 47.58
C SER A 128 -0.22 -6.86 46.11
N ARG A 129 -0.76 -8.07 45.85
CA ARG A 129 -0.91 -8.62 44.50
C ARG A 129 -1.92 -7.85 43.70
N THR A 130 -3.06 -7.48 44.26
CA THR A 130 -4.06 -6.62 43.65
C THR A 130 -3.43 -5.30 43.18
N LYS A 131 -2.59 -4.68 44.01
CA LYS A 131 -1.87 -3.46 43.68
C LYS A 131 -0.89 -3.67 42.52
N SER A 132 -0.11 -4.77 42.52
CA SER A 132 0.80 -5.12 41.43
C SER A 132 0.07 -5.35 40.11
N LEU A 133 -1.05 -6.07 40.11
CA LEU A 133 -1.87 -6.33 38.92
C LEU A 133 -2.50 -5.05 38.35
N LYS A 134 -3.03 -4.18 39.21
CA LYS A 134 -3.55 -2.87 38.80
C LYS A 134 -2.46 -2.04 38.14
N LYS A 135 -1.27 -1.95 38.72
CA LYS A 135 -0.12 -1.23 38.13
C LYS A 135 0.24 -1.80 36.75
N ALA A 136 0.25 -3.13 36.59
CA ALA A 136 0.52 -3.77 35.31
C ALA A 136 -0.58 -3.51 34.28
N TYR A 137 -1.85 -3.51 34.71
CA TYR A 137 -3.00 -3.15 33.90
C TYR A 137 -2.90 -1.71 33.41
N ASP A 138 -2.68 -0.76 34.31
CA ASP A 138 -2.60 0.67 33.96
C ASP A 138 -1.50 0.94 32.93
N ALA A 139 -0.30 0.39 33.15
CA ALA A 139 0.81 0.51 32.21
C ALA A 139 0.51 -0.11 30.83
N ARG A 140 -0.25 -1.21 30.82
CA ARG A 140 -0.69 -1.83 29.56
C ARG A 140 -1.81 -1.07 28.89
N ALA A 141 -2.76 -0.54 29.61
CA ALA A 141 -3.83 0.30 29.09
C ALA A 141 -3.26 1.58 28.48
N GLU A 142 -2.30 2.22 29.14
CA GLU A 142 -1.60 3.40 28.61
C GLU A 142 -0.83 3.10 27.31
N SER A 143 -0.20 1.93 27.21
CA SER A 143 0.54 1.53 26.02
C SER A 143 -0.31 0.84 24.93
N LEU A 144 -1.62 0.73 25.13
CA LEU A 144 -2.53 0.08 24.17
C LEU A 144 -2.48 0.70 22.77
N PRO A 145 -2.51 2.03 22.58
CA PRO A 145 -2.37 2.64 21.25
C PRO A 145 -1.11 2.18 20.51
N LEU A 146 0.02 2.06 21.21
CA LEU A 146 1.29 1.60 20.64
C LEU A 146 1.22 0.15 20.18
N ALA A 147 0.52 -0.69 20.96
CA ALA A 147 0.31 -2.10 20.61
C ALA A 147 -0.58 -2.25 19.37
N LEU A 148 -1.66 -1.47 19.28
CA LEU A 148 -2.55 -1.43 18.11
C LEU A 148 -1.80 -0.97 16.86
N TRP A 149 -1.04 0.13 16.97
CA TRP A 149 -0.18 0.61 15.90
C TRP A 149 0.77 -0.48 15.40
N ASN A 150 1.52 -1.09 16.29
CA ASN A 150 2.51 -2.11 15.93
C ASN A 150 1.86 -3.35 15.32
N GLY A 151 0.68 -3.73 15.77
CA GLY A 151 -0.09 -4.84 15.22
C GLY A 151 -0.36 -4.64 13.73
N VAL A 152 -0.78 -3.45 13.34
CA VAL A 152 -1.13 -3.12 11.95
C VAL A 152 0.09 -2.64 11.17
N TRP A 153 0.63 -1.47 11.53
CA TRP A 153 1.68 -0.79 10.76
C TRP A 153 3.07 -1.43 10.91
N GLY A 154 3.29 -2.19 12.00
CA GLY A 154 4.49 -2.98 12.21
C GLY A 154 4.52 -4.30 11.43
N SER A 155 3.41 -4.74 10.81
CA SER A 155 3.28 -6.03 10.13
C SER A 155 3.94 -6.07 8.76
N ASP A 156 4.36 -7.25 8.33
CA ASP A 156 4.92 -7.47 7.00
C ASP A 156 3.82 -7.49 5.93
N GLU A 157 2.60 -7.83 6.31
CA GLU A 157 1.41 -7.83 5.47
C GLU A 157 1.06 -6.40 5.02
N MET A 158 1.07 -5.45 5.96
CA MET A 158 0.91 -4.03 5.62
C MET A 158 2.04 -3.55 4.71
N ALA A 159 3.29 -3.93 5.02
CA ALA A 159 4.42 -3.60 4.15
C ALA A 159 4.27 -4.20 2.75
N ARG A 160 3.72 -5.40 2.64
CA ARG A 160 3.44 -6.02 1.34
C ARG A 160 2.35 -5.29 0.58
N LEU A 161 1.23 -4.96 1.22
CA LEU A 161 0.10 -4.24 0.61
C LEU A 161 0.52 -2.92 -0.04
N VAL A 162 1.40 -2.17 0.63
CA VAL A 162 1.87 -0.85 0.16
C VAL A 162 3.18 -0.91 -0.62
N SER A 163 3.71 -2.11 -0.89
CA SER A 163 5.00 -2.30 -1.54
C SER A 163 5.01 -1.80 -2.98
N ARG A 164 6.08 -1.10 -3.33
CA ARG A 164 6.33 -0.62 -4.71
C ARG A 164 6.83 -1.71 -5.66
N SER A 165 7.16 -2.91 -5.17
CA SER A 165 7.81 -3.96 -5.96
C SER A 165 6.88 -4.67 -6.96
N GLY A 166 5.57 -4.47 -6.87
CA GLY A 166 4.56 -5.18 -7.65
C GLY A 166 4.23 -4.56 -9.01
N GLY A 167 5.00 -3.59 -9.52
CA GLY A 167 4.66 -2.90 -10.76
C GLY A 167 3.46 -1.97 -10.58
N ARG A 168 2.65 -1.81 -11.63
CA ARG A 168 1.40 -1.04 -11.65
C ARG A 168 0.20 -1.96 -11.48
N VAL A 169 -0.94 -1.38 -11.09
CA VAL A 169 -2.15 -2.20 -10.95
C VAL A 169 -2.57 -2.73 -12.33
N PRO A 170 -2.83 -4.05 -12.47
CA PRO A 170 -3.30 -4.62 -13.72
C PRO A 170 -4.63 -4.00 -14.18
N GLU A 171 -4.89 -3.97 -15.49
CA GLU A 171 -6.16 -3.48 -16.04
C GLU A 171 -7.33 -4.38 -15.66
N ALA A 172 -7.12 -5.68 -15.73
CA ALA A 172 -8.13 -6.71 -15.47
C ALA A 172 -8.15 -7.16 -14.01
N VAL A 173 -8.15 -6.21 -13.06
CA VAL A 173 -8.39 -6.57 -11.64
C VAL A 173 -9.89 -6.63 -11.39
N PRO A 174 -10.43 -7.75 -10.90
CA PRO A 174 -11.84 -7.82 -10.52
C PRO A 174 -12.17 -6.76 -9.46
N GLU A 175 -13.20 -5.96 -9.71
CA GLU A 175 -13.63 -4.89 -8.79
C GLU A 175 -13.92 -5.45 -7.39
N GLN A 176 -14.59 -6.61 -7.31
CA GLN A 176 -14.88 -7.28 -6.03
C GLN A 176 -13.61 -7.63 -5.23
N ALA A 177 -12.46 -7.84 -5.89
CA ALA A 177 -11.21 -8.09 -5.17
C ALA A 177 -10.68 -6.83 -4.50
N LEU A 178 -10.83 -5.67 -5.16
CA LEU A 178 -10.47 -4.36 -4.60
C LEU A 178 -11.46 -3.94 -3.50
N ASP A 179 -12.76 -4.18 -3.71
CA ASP A 179 -13.78 -3.86 -2.71
C ASP A 179 -13.58 -4.68 -1.43
N ARG A 180 -13.39 -5.99 -1.51
CA ARG A 180 -13.09 -6.84 -0.34
C ARG A 180 -11.84 -6.37 0.41
N LEU A 181 -10.82 -5.91 -0.31
CA LEU A 181 -9.61 -5.40 0.31
C LEU A 181 -9.88 -4.09 1.08
N ILE A 182 -10.65 -3.17 0.50
CA ILE A 182 -11.07 -1.94 1.15
C ILE A 182 -11.96 -2.24 2.38
N GLU A 183 -12.88 -3.19 2.26
CA GLU A 183 -13.72 -3.67 3.36
C GLU A 183 -12.88 -4.24 4.51
N SER A 184 -11.85 -5.04 4.22
CA SER A 184 -10.96 -5.58 5.24
C SER A 184 -10.18 -4.49 5.98
N LEU A 185 -9.73 -3.45 5.27
CA LEU A 185 -9.05 -2.29 5.87
C LEU A 185 -10.01 -1.47 6.74
N SER A 186 -11.19 -1.16 6.21
CA SER A 186 -12.20 -0.37 6.92
C SER A 186 -12.77 -1.14 8.13
N GLY A 187 -13.00 -2.44 7.99
CA GLY A 187 -13.45 -3.31 9.10
C GLY A 187 -12.41 -3.38 10.20
N THR A 188 -11.11 -3.46 9.84
CA THR A 188 -10.03 -3.38 10.83
C THR A 188 -10.02 -2.01 11.52
N ALA A 189 -10.16 -0.91 10.78
CA ALA A 189 -10.21 0.42 11.38
C ALA A 189 -11.39 0.56 12.37
N SER A 190 -12.57 0.08 11.99
CA SER A 190 -13.75 0.09 12.86
C SER A 190 -13.55 -0.76 14.12
N MET A 191 -12.97 -1.95 13.98
CA MET A 191 -12.62 -2.82 15.11
C MET A 191 -11.63 -2.14 16.05
N LEU A 192 -10.55 -1.54 15.53
CA LEU A 192 -9.56 -0.84 16.35
C LEU A 192 -10.15 0.37 17.07
N ALA A 193 -11.00 1.14 16.41
CA ALA A 193 -11.68 2.30 16.99
C ALA A 193 -12.65 1.91 18.12
N SER A 194 -13.12 0.66 18.16
CA SER A 194 -14.01 0.13 19.21
C SER A 194 -13.26 -0.54 20.37
N VAL A 195 -11.93 -0.54 20.35
CA VAL A 195 -11.13 -1.18 21.41
C VAL A 195 -11.25 -0.41 22.71
N GLU A 196 -11.69 -1.11 23.75
CA GLU A 196 -11.71 -0.65 25.12
C GLU A 196 -10.72 -1.48 25.96
N PRO A 197 -9.91 -0.89 26.86
CA PRO A 197 -9.09 -1.66 27.79
C PRO A 197 -9.95 -2.65 28.57
N GLY A 198 -9.46 -3.87 28.74
CA GLY A 198 -10.16 -4.91 29.49
C GLY A 198 -11.19 -5.73 28.67
N ARG A 199 -11.46 -5.33 27.43
CA ARG A 199 -12.35 -6.10 26.53
C ARG A 199 -11.63 -6.56 25.28
N VAL A 200 -11.82 -7.82 24.93
CA VAL A 200 -11.42 -8.33 23.61
C VAL A 200 -12.45 -7.88 22.59
N PRO A 201 -12.06 -7.09 21.57
CA PRO A 201 -13.01 -6.55 20.62
C PRO A 201 -13.62 -7.64 19.73
N GLU A 202 -14.89 -7.46 19.38
CA GLU A 202 -15.51 -8.26 18.32
C GLU A 202 -14.76 -8.05 17.00
N GLY A 203 -14.59 -9.12 16.24
CA GLY A 203 -13.85 -9.06 14.97
C GLY A 203 -12.34 -9.27 15.08
N LEU A 204 -11.75 -9.38 16.28
CA LEU A 204 -10.32 -9.69 16.44
C LEU A 204 -9.95 -11.00 15.72
N ALA A 205 -10.80 -12.00 15.74
CA ALA A 205 -10.61 -13.27 15.03
C ALA A 205 -10.50 -13.12 13.50
N ALA A 206 -11.14 -12.08 12.92
CA ALA A 206 -11.07 -11.79 11.50
C ALA A 206 -9.70 -11.25 11.05
N MET A 207 -8.88 -10.76 11.98
CA MET A 207 -7.56 -10.19 11.67
C MET A 207 -6.64 -11.15 10.92
N THR A 208 -6.71 -12.45 11.21
CA THR A 208 -5.93 -13.46 10.49
C THR A 208 -6.26 -13.48 9.00
N GLU A 209 -7.54 -13.36 8.63
CA GLU A 209 -7.96 -13.28 7.23
C GLU A 209 -7.59 -11.94 6.62
N HIS A 210 -7.73 -10.84 7.34
CA HIS A 210 -7.32 -9.50 6.87
C HIS A 210 -5.83 -9.48 6.54
N TYR A 211 -4.95 -9.95 7.43
CA TYR A 211 -3.51 -10.08 7.15
C TYR A 211 -3.24 -10.94 5.92
N ARG A 212 -3.95 -12.06 5.76
CA ARG A 212 -3.81 -12.93 4.60
C ARG A 212 -4.17 -12.21 3.30
N GLN A 213 -5.23 -11.38 3.31
CA GLN A 213 -5.63 -10.56 2.16
C GLN A 213 -4.58 -9.49 1.83
N TRP A 214 -4.08 -8.77 2.84
CA TRP A 214 -3.06 -7.73 2.66
C TRP A 214 -1.75 -8.28 2.11
N ARG A 215 -1.40 -9.51 2.44
CA ARG A 215 -0.17 -10.16 2.00
C ARG A 215 -0.22 -10.63 0.55
N ARG A 216 -1.39 -10.91 -0.01
CA ARG A 216 -1.53 -11.50 -1.36
C ARG A 216 -0.88 -10.64 -2.42
N GLU A 217 -1.24 -9.35 -2.46
CA GLU A 217 -0.89 -8.46 -3.55
C GLU A 217 -0.52 -7.06 -3.05
N PRO A 218 0.48 -6.41 -3.64
CA PRO A 218 0.87 -5.04 -3.26
C PRO A 218 -0.08 -3.99 -3.86
N ARG A 219 -1.38 -4.16 -3.71
CA ARG A 219 -2.42 -3.41 -4.44
C ARG A 219 -2.36 -1.90 -4.24
N PHE A 220 -2.13 -1.44 -3.02
CA PHE A 220 -2.01 -0.01 -2.79
C PHE A 220 -0.75 0.56 -3.43
N GLY A 221 0.39 -0.12 -3.28
CA GLY A 221 1.62 0.28 -3.96
C GLY A 221 1.49 0.30 -5.49
N GLN A 222 0.77 -0.67 -6.06
CA GLN A 222 0.46 -0.71 -7.50
C GLN A 222 -0.42 0.47 -7.94
N LEU A 223 -1.44 0.85 -7.14
CA LEU A 223 -2.29 2.01 -7.42
C LEU A 223 -1.49 3.32 -7.35
N LEU A 224 -0.63 3.48 -6.36
CA LEU A 224 0.27 4.65 -6.25
C LEU A 224 1.19 4.76 -7.48
N ARG A 225 1.82 3.66 -7.88
CA ARG A 225 2.68 3.65 -9.09
C ARG A 225 1.92 3.94 -10.36
N SER A 226 0.67 3.49 -10.46
CA SER A 226 -0.20 3.82 -11.59
C SER A 226 -0.58 5.29 -11.61
N ALA A 227 -0.85 5.88 -10.44
CA ALA A 227 -1.15 7.31 -10.33
C ALA A 227 0.03 8.19 -10.77
N GLU A 228 1.24 7.89 -10.30
CA GLU A 228 2.47 8.61 -10.69
C GLU A 228 2.77 8.46 -12.20
N ALA A 229 2.54 7.28 -12.77
CA ALA A 229 2.72 7.07 -14.20
C ALA A 229 1.71 7.83 -15.05
N LEU A 230 0.43 7.79 -14.67
CA LEU A 230 -0.63 8.56 -15.34
C LEU A 230 -0.37 10.06 -15.26
N GLN A 231 0.06 10.56 -14.10
CA GLN A 231 0.46 11.95 -13.91
C GLN A 231 1.55 12.36 -14.91
N ALA A 232 2.62 11.56 -15.02
CA ALA A 232 3.74 11.83 -15.93
C ALA A 232 3.28 11.84 -17.39
N ARG A 233 2.58 10.79 -17.84
CA ARG A 233 2.14 10.65 -19.24
C ARG A 233 1.10 11.70 -19.65
N LEU A 234 0.19 12.09 -18.76
CA LEU A 234 -0.74 13.21 -18.99
C LEU A 234 -0.01 14.55 -19.10
N GLY A 235 1.05 14.74 -18.30
CA GLY A 235 1.92 15.91 -18.41
C GLY A 235 2.65 15.96 -19.75
N ASP A 236 3.23 14.84 -20.19
CA ASP A 236 3.89 14.71 -21.50
C ASP A 236 2.91 15.00 -22.65
N SER A 237 1.70 14.44 -22.55
CA SER A 237 0.62 14.67 -23.54
C SER A 237 0.22 16.15 -23.61
N ALA A 238 0.06 16.82 -22.47
CA ALA A 238 -0.23 18.25 -22.44
C ALA A 238 0.91 19.07 -23.06
N GLY A 239 2.17 18.71 -22.80
CA GLY A 239 3.34 19.34 -23.40
C GLY A 239 3.38 19.20 -24.93
N ILE A 240 3.00 18.04 -25.49
CA ILE A 240 2.88 17.86 -26.94
C ILE A 240 1.80 18.79 -27.52
N LEU A 241 0.62 18.85 -26.89
CA LEU A 241 -0.47 19.73 -27.32
C LEU A 241 -0.07 21.21 -27.29
N ASP A 242 0.62 21.64 -26.23
CA ASP A 242 1.11 23.03 -26.10
C ASP A 242 2.18 23.36 -27.15
N ARG A 243 3.10 22.44 -27.46
CA ARG A 243 4.09 22.62 -28.54
C ARG A 243 3.40 22.62 -29.93
N ALA A 244 2.43 21.76 -30.15
CA ALA A 244 1.64 21.77 -31.39
C ALA A 244 0.91 23.12 -31.59
N LEU A 245 0.33 23.63 -30.50
CA LEU A 245 -0.35 24.94 -30.52
C LEU A 245 0.63 26.08 -30.80
N ALA A 246 1.88 26.01 -30.33
CA ALA A 246 2.89 27.03 -30.57
C ALA A 246 3.50 26.95 -32.00
N SER A 247 3.35 25.83 -32.72
CA SER A 247 3.92 25.64 -34.03
C SER A 247 3.10 26.41 -35.10
N ALA A 248 3.80 26.89 -36.15
CA ALA A 248 3.15 27.58 -37.29
C ALA A 248 2.48 26.62 -38.30
N GLN A 249 2.56 25.32 -38.06
CA GLN A 249 2.13 24.28 -39.02
C GLN A 249 0.62 24.09 -39.11
N GLY A 250 -0.16 24.91 -38.43
CA GLY A 250 -1.63 24.87 -38.52
C GLY A 250 -2.29 23.78 -37.69
N CYS A 251 -3.59 23.84 -37.63
CA CYS A 251 -4.41 22.84 -36.95
C CYS A 251 -4.36 21.52 -37.73
N PRO A 252 -4.18 20.37 -37.03
CA PRO A 252 -4.39 19.08 -37.64
C PRO A 252 -5.84 19.05 -38.17
N THR A 253 -6.08 18.37 -39.28
CA THR A 253 -7.41 18.27 -39.83
C THR A 253 -8.39 17.80 -38.77
N ASP A 254 -9.40 18.59 -38.47
CA ASP A 254 -10.34 18.49 -37.36
C ASP A 254 -10.85 17.08 -37.06
N ALA A 255 -11.14 16.29 -38.08
CA ALA A 255 -11.62 14.92 -37.96
C ALA A 255 -10.58 13.97 -37.36
N GLY A 256 -9.29 14.15 -37.64
CA GLY A 256 -8.22 13.28 -37.16
C GLY A 256 -7.91 13.48 -35.66
N ALA A 257 -7.83 14.74 -35.22
CA ALA A 257 -7.57 15.09 -33.83
C ALA A 257 -8.72 14.66 -32.91
N VAL A 258 -9.96 14.89 -33.30
CA VAL A 258 -11.16 14.47 -32.55
C VAL A 258 -11.25 12.94 -32.47
N ALA A 259 -10.98 12.24 -33.59
CA ALA A 259 -10.96 10.76 -33.58
C ALA A 259 -9.88 10.18 -32.65
N LEU A 260 -8.67 10.78 -32.64
CA LEU A 260 -7.59 10.41 -31.76
C LEU A 260 -7.96 10.64 -30.30
N TYR A 261 -8.48 11.84 -29.96
CA TYR A 261 -8.93 12.16 -28.60
C TYR A 261 -9.98 11.18 -28.12
N ARG A 262 -11.00 10.88 -28.95
CA ARG A 262 -12.04 9.92 -28.60
C ARG A 262 -11.44 8.53 -28.35
N LYS A 263 -10.73 7.97 -29.33
CA LYS A 263 -10.23 6.60 -29.30
C LYS A 263 -9.21 6.36 -28.17
N HIS A 264 -8.20 7.22 -28.06
CA HIS A 264 -7.07 6.95 -27.16
C HIS A 264 -7.27 7.56 -25.77
N TYR A 265 -7.89 8.72 -25.66
CA TYR A 265 -8.12 9.35 -24.37
C TYR A 265 -9.46 8.96 -23.75
N LEU A 266 -10.59 9.28 -24.42
CA LEU A 266 -11.91 9.05 -23.81
C LEU A 266 -12.22 7.56 -23.61
N ASP A 267 -12.02 6.75 -24.64
CA ASP A 267 -12.34 5.32 -24.62
C ASP A 267 -11.20 4.48 -24.02
N GLY A 268 -9.95 4.93 -24.19
CA GLY A 268 -8.75 4.21 -23.75
C GLY A 268 -8.30 4.57 -22.34
N LEU A 269 -8.01 5.85 -22.07
CA LEU A 269 -7.30 6.27 -20.87
C LEU A 269 -8.23 6.71 -19.72
N VAL A 270 -9.37 7.35 -20.03
CA VAL A 270 -10.31 7.84 -19.00
C VAL A 270 -10.86 6.74 -18.11
N PRO A 271 -11.26 5.55 -18.60
CA PRO A 271 -11.67 4.45 -17.71
C PRO A 271 -10.56 4.05 -16.73
N ARG A 272 -9.31 4.03 -17.21
CA ARG A 272 -8.14 3.71 -16.38
C ARG A 272 -7.87 4.76 -15.31
N ILE A 273 -7.93 6.04 -15.68
CA ILE A 273 -7.80 7.16 -14.73
C ILE A 273 -8.87 7.05 -13.64
N ARG A 274 -10.12 6.82 -14.00
CA ARG A 274 -11.24 6.67 -13.05
C ARG A 274 -11.02 5.49 -12.11
N GLN A 275 -10.56 4.35 -12.61
CA GLN A 275 -10.24 3.16 -11.83
C GLN A 275 -9.15 3.47 -10.78
N VAL A 276 -8.02 4.05 -11.22
CA VAL A 276 -6.89 4.37 -10.35
C VAL A 276 -7.26 5.41 -9.30
N GLN A 277 -7.93 6.50 -9.70
CA GLN A 277 -8.41 7.54 -8.78
C GLN A 277 -9.45 7.00 -7.80
N GLY A 278 -10.44 6.27 -8.28
CA GLY A 278 -11.54 5.77 -7.46
C GLY A 278 -11.06 4.80 -6.38
N TYR A 279 -10.40 3.72 -6.78
CA TYR A 279 -9.91 2.71 -5.82
C TYR A 279 -8.73 3.22 -5.00
N GLY A 280 -7.84 3.99 -5.61
CA GLY A 280 -6.69 4.55 -4.90
C GLY A 280 -7.10 5.44 -3.73
N ARG A 281 -8.05 6.36 -3.94
CA ARG A 281 -8.56 7.25 -2.89
C ARG A 281 -9.38 6.51 -1.83
N ARG A 282 -10.20 5.55 -2.23
CA ARG A 282 -10.94 4.73 -1.27
C ARG A 282 -9.99 3.97 -0.35
N MET A 283 -8.95 3.36 -0.91
CA MET A 283 -7.94 2.62 -0.14
C MET A 283 -7.08 3.56 0.72
N ALA A 284 -6.71 4.73 0.21
CA ALA A 284 -5.98 5.75 0.97
C ALA A 284 -6.78 6.20 2.21
N ARG A 285 -8.10 6.46 2.06
CA ARG A 285 -8.97 6.79 3.20
C ARG A 285 -9.07 5.65 4.21
N ALA A 286 -9.19 4.40 3.76
CA ALA A 286 -9.25 3.25 4.65
C ALA A 286 -7.93 3.07 5.44
N LEU A 287 -6.79 3.33 4.79
CA LEU A 287 -5.47 3.31 5.43
C LEU A 287 -5.27 4.50 6.38
N GLU A 288 -5.76 5.71 6.03
CA GLU A 288 -5.75 6.88 6.92
C GLU A 288 -6.60 6.62 8.16
N ALA A 289 -7.80 6.03 8.00
CA ALA A 289 -8.64 5.62 9.12
C ALA A 289 -7.96 4.59 10.03
N LEU A 290 -7.13 3.68 9.47
CA LEU A 290 -6.30 2.77 10.27
C LEU A 290 -5.23 3.50 11.09
N VAL A 291 -4.65 4.59 10.58
CA VAL A 291 -3.73 5.43 11.36
C VAL A 291 -4.46 6.02 12.56
N GLU A 292 -5.61 6.63 12.32
CA GLU A 292 -6.41 7.30 13.36
C GLU A 292 -6.96 6.33 14.40
N ALA A 293 -7.47 5.18 13.96
CA ALA A 293 -8.10 4.19 14.81
C ALA A 293 -7.16 3.54 15.85
N THR A 294 -5.84 3.60 15.64
CA THR A 294 -4.87 3.11 16.64
C THR A 294 -4.77 4.01 17.86
N GLY A 295 -5.14 5.29 17.76
CA GLY A 295 -4.96 6.30 18.81
C GLY A 295 -3.49 6.65 19.09
N ALA A 296 -2.54 6.06 18.36
CA ALA A 296 -1.11 6.33 18.52
C ALA A 296 -0.67 7.53 17.67
N SER A 297 0.30 8.30 18.15
CA SER A 297 1.03 9.24 17.32
C SER A 297 1.98 8.47 16.39
N PRO A 298 1.84 8.60 15.06
CA PRO A 298 2.74 7.94 14.13
C PRO A 298 4.20 8.37 14.36
N PRO A 299 5.20 7.45 14.19
CA PRO A 299 6.60 7.86 14.17
C PRO A 299 6.87 8.92 13.10
N ASP A 300 7.80 9.85 13.36
CA ASP A 300 8.16 10.91 12.42
C ASP A 300 8.56 10.36 11.04
N ALA A 301 9.25 9.23 11.01
CA ALA A 301 9.62 8.54 9.77
C ALA A 301 8.42 8.13 8.90
N MET A 302 7.22 7.94 9.49
CA MET A 302 5.99 7.62 8.77
C MET A 302 5.32 8.84 8.12
N MET A 303 5.62 10.05 8.58
CA MET A 303 4.91 11.26 8.15
C MET A 303 5.02 11.55 6.64
N PRO A 304 6.19 11.37 5.97
CA PRO A 304 6.28 11.52 4.51
C PRO A 304 5.33 10.56 3.78
N PHE A 305 5.32 9.27 4.15
CA PHE A 305 4.43 8.28 3.56
C PHE A 305 2.95 8.64 3.78
N ILE A 306 2.55 8.99 5.01
CA ILE A 306 1.18 9.37 5.35
C ILE A 306 0.76 10.62 4.58
N ASN A 307 1.58 11.66 4.59
CA ASN A 307 1.25 12.94 3.96
C ASN A 307 1.10 12.81 2.44
N ARG A 308 2.04 12.13 1.79
CA ARG A 308 2.07 11.99 0.34
C ARG A 308 1.02 11.03 -0.20
N ASN A 309 0.83 9.89 0.49
CA ASN A 309 0.06 8.77 -0.07
C ASN A 309 -1.35 8.62 0.51
N LEU A 310 -1.57 8.99 1.79
CA LEU A 310 -2.85 8.75 2.46
C LEU A 310 -3.72 10.00 2.54
N ARG A 311 -3.14 11.17 2.84
CA ARG A 311 -3.88 12.45 3.00
C ARG A 311 -4.30 13.02 1.66
N ILE A 312 -5.39 12.50 1.11
CA ILE A 312 -5.88 12.81 -0.25
C ILE A 312 -6.17 14.29 -0.53
N ARG A 313 -6.40 15.11 0.51
CA ARG A 313 -6.72 16.54 0.38
C ARG A 313 -5.50 17.46 0.41
N ARG A 314 -4.33 16.93 0.76
CA ARG A 314 -3.10 17.74 0.73
C ARG A 314 -2.73 18.12 -0.69
N SER A 315 -2.32 19.35 -0.88
CA SER A 315 -1.93 19.88 -2.21
C SER A 315 -0.75 19.13 -2.85
N ASP A 316 0.10 18.52 -2.02
CA ASP A 316 1.28 17.74 -2.42
C ASP A 316 1.01 16.22 -2.38
N SER A 317 -0.24 15.76 -2.28
CA SER A 317 -0.56 14.34 -2.35
C SER A 317 -0.50 13.81 -3.78
N VAL A 318 -0.16 12.53 -3.94
CA VAL A 318 -0.16 11.86 -5.25
C VAL A 318 -1.51 11.97 -5.97
N TRP A 319 -2.60 12.04 -5.21
CA TRP A 319 -3.97 12.13 -5.74
C TRP A 319 -4.31 13.51 -6.28
N GLN A 320 -3.83 14.57 -5.62
CA GLN A 320 -3.98 15.94 -6.11
C GLN A 320 -3.10 16.20 -7.34
N ASP A 321 -1.89 15.67 -7.35
CA ASP A 321 -1.01 15.77 -8.52
C ASP A 321 -1.63 15.10 -9.75
N LEU A 322 -2.26 13.93 -9.59
CA LEU A 322 -2.97 13.27 -10.68
C LEU A 322 -4.17 14.11 -11.16
N ASP A 323 -4.96 14.71 -10.24
CA ASP A 323 -6.05 15.61 -10.61
C ASP A 323 -5.58 16.82 -11.40
N GLN A 324 -4.50 17.42 -10.95
CA GLN A 324 -3.89 18.56 -11.63
C GLN A 324 -3.37 18.18 -13.02
N ALA A 325 -2.79 16.97 -13.17
CA ALA A 325 -2.35 16.49 -14.48
C ALA A 325 -3.53 16.27 -15.43
N VAL A 326 -4.64 15.70 -14.95
CA VAL A 326 -5.89 15.55 -15.72
C VAL A 326 -6.43 16.92 -16.13
N ALA A 327 -6.49 17.87 -15.20
CA ALA A 327 -7.00 19.22 -15.48
C ALA A 327 -6.11 19.98 -16.49
N ARG A 328 -4.78 19.92 -16.35
CA ARG A 328 -3.84 20.52 -17.29
C ARG A 328 -3.97 19.94 -18.69
N HIS A 329 -4.09 18.62 -18.78
CA HIS A 329 -4.30 17.92 -20.05
C HIS A 329 -5.61 18.35 -20.71
N ALA A 330 -6.72 18.41 -19.97
CA ALA A 330 -8.00 18.89 -20.50
C ALA A 330 -7.93 20.35 -20.99
N ALA A 331 -7.26 21.21 -20.22
CA ALA A 331 -7.05 22.61 -20.61
C ALA A 331 -6.20 22.75 -21.88
N ALA A 332 -5.19 21.91 -22.07
CA ALA A 332 -4.37 21.90 -23.29
C ALA A 332 -5.21 21.53 -24.53
N TRP A 333 -6.07 20.51 -24.39
CA TRP A 333 -7.03 20.15 -25.46
C TRP A 333 -8.01 21.27 -25.77
N ASN A 334 -8.60 21.91 -24.76
CA ASN A 334 -9.54 23.02 -24.97
C ASN A 334 -8.89 24.15 -25.74
N ARG A 335 -7.67 24.56 -25.35
CA ARG A 335 -6.92 25.62 -26.08
C ARG A 335 -6.65 25.25 -27.53
N LEU A 336 -6.34 23.99 -27.81
CA LEU A 336 -6.11 23.52 -29.17
C LEU A 336 -7.40 23.57 -30.00
N LEU A 337 -8.52 23.08 -29.47
CA LEU A 337 -9.79 23.07 -30.15
C LEU A 337 -10.28 24.49 -30.42
N GLU A 338 -10.24 25.38 -29.43
CA GLU A 338 -10.63 26.81 -29.59
C GLU A 338 -9.84 27.55 -30.67
N ARG A 339 -8.57 27.17 -30.89
CA ARG A 339 -7.76 27.78 -31.96
C ARG A 339 -8.06 27.19 -33.33
N CYS A 340 -8.57 25.98 -33.38
CA CYS A 340 -8.78 25.22 -34.61
C CYS A 340 -10.24 25.24 -35.12
N ASP A 341 -11.15 25.83 -34.37
CA ASP A 341 -12.49 26.18 -34.82
C ASP A 341 -12.46 27.52 -35.60
#